data_1e17d8336f95c1ce608a3f5f0e420c20
#
_entry.id   1e17d8336f95c1ce608a3f5f0e420c20
#
_cell.length_a   1.000
_cell.length_b   1.000
_cell.length_c   1.000
_cell.angle_alpha   90.00
_cell.angle_beta   90.00
_cell.angle_gamma   90.00
#
_symmetry.space_group_name_H-M   'P 1'
#
loop_
_entity.id
_entity.type
_entity.pdbx_description
1 polymer ?
#
loop_
_entity_poly.entity_id
_entity_poly.type
_entity_poly.pdbx_seq_one_letter_code
_entity_poly.pdbx_strand_id
1 'polypeptide(L)'
;MRRAAPSGTTARHATNPLRNRNQGIPIVATSIEQSFVKQFQTEVHESYQRLGSKLRPTVRSKTGVKGASTVFQRVGKGVAGTKARHGAVPVMNLEHEPVECFLADYYAGDWIDKLDELKINHDERAVIANAGAYALGRKTDELIIAALDAASREAVGAGAGQTDGDGLTKQKILLAFEMMGAADIPDDGQRFAVIGWKQWSDLLQIPEFANAEYIGDDELPWKGTQAKRWLGTLWMPHSGLTLNGTLRYCYWYHRTAIGHAVGAEVQTDITWHGERAAWFVNNMMSQGAALIDPEGV
;
A
#
# COMPACT_ATOMS: atom_id res chain seq x y z
N MET A 1 28.08 -66.26 -2.80
CA MET A 1 29.30 -66.79 -2.17
C MET A 1 29.40 -66.15 -0.81
N ARG A 2 29.05 -66.92 0.18
CA ARG A 2 29.83 -67.55 1.24
C ARG A 2 30.52 -66.50 2.14
N ARG A 3 30.02 -66.38 3.36
CA ARG A 3 30.35 -67.01 4.66
C ARG A 3 31.42 -66.16 5.39
N ALA A 4 31.50 -65.95 6.66
CA ALA A 4 30.98 -66.62 7.85
C ALA A 4 31.24 -65.69 9.07
N ALA A 5 30.44 -65.83 10.10
CA ALA A 5 30.84 -65.63 11.47
C ALA A 5 31.80 -66.77 11.96
N PRO A 6 32.41 -66.77 13.11
CA PRO A 6 31.69 -66.93 14.35
C PRO A 6 32.38 -66.44 15.67
N SER A 7 31.61 -66.56 16.72
CA SER A 7 31.88 -67.08 18.10
C SER A 7 32.86 -66.24 19.00
N GLY A 8 32.60 -66.02 20.24
CA GLY A 8 31.91 -66.73 21.28
C GLY A 8 32.72 -66.66 22.55
N THR A 9 32.09 -66.75 23.70
CA THR A 9 32.56 -67.28 24.96
C THR A 9 32.46 -66.32 26.13
N THR A 10 31.39 -66.42 26.83
CA THR A 10 31.15 -66.94 28.19
C THR A 10 32.21 -66.61 29.28
N ALA A 11 31.83 -66.04 30.33
CA ALA A 11 31.48 -66.64 31.61
C ALA A 11 31.64 -65.74 32.82
N ARG A 12 30.68 -65.78 33.63
CA ARG A 12 30.51 -66.12 35.04
C ARG A 12 30.55 -64.98 36.08
N HIS A 13 29.38 -64.89 36.66
CA HIS A 13 29.06 -64.89 38.09
C HIS A 13 30.09 -64.28 39.08
N ALA A 14 29.61 -63.29 39.76
CA ALA A 14 29.70 -63.26 41.21
C ALA A 14 28.52 -62.42 41.79
N THR A 15 27.78 -63.07 42.59
CA THR A 15 26.68 -62.59 43.42
C THR A 15 27.19 -61.81 44.61
N ASN A 16 26.46 -60.77 44.99
CA ASN A 16 25.95 -60.50 46.33
C ASN A 16 26.47 -59.27 47.07
N PRO A 17 25.82 -58.83 48.13
CA PRO A 17 24.40 -58.57 48.38
C PRO A 17 24.11 -57.13 48.91
N LEU A 18 22.83 -56.79 48.89
CA LEU A 18 22.11 -55.96 49.82
C LEU A 18 22.88 -54.96 50.66
N ARG A 19 22.76 -53.65 50.33
CA ARG A 19 22.66 -52.62 51.35
C ARG A 19 21.60 -51.60 50.97
N ASN A 20 20.46 -51.83 51.58
CA ASN A 20 19.38 -50.84 51.70
C ASN A 20 19.94 -49.58 52.34
N ARG A 21 20.00 -48.49 51.60
CA ARG A 21 20.10 -47.16 52.17
C ARG A 21 19.09 -46.31 51.38
N ASN A 22 17.91 -46.21 51.94
CA ASN A 22 17.05 -45.07 51.76
C ASN A 22 17.86 -43.80 52.09
N GLN A 23 18.48 -43.22 51.09
CA GLN A 23 18.82 -41.81 51.11
C GLN A 23 17.78 -41.12 50.28
N GLY A 24 16.83 -40.47 50.96
CA GLY A 24 15.93 -39.52 50.38
C GLY A 24 16.74 -38.51 49.56
N ILE A 25 16.53 -38.53 48.28
CA ILE A 25 16.96 -37.45 47.40
C ILE A 25 16.31 -36.19 47.97
N PRO A 26 17.06 -35.18 48.39
CA PRO A 26 16.42 -33.91 48.77
C PRO A 26 15.70 -33.41 47.51
N ILE A 27 14.40 -33.34 47.58
CA ILE A 27 13.59 -32.55 46.65
C ILE A 27 14.05 -31.12 46.92
N VAL A 28 15.02 -30.68 46.15
CA VAL A 28 15.34 -29.27 46.05
C VAL A 28 14.09 -28.63 45.46
N ALA A 29 13.37 -27.99 46.32
CA ALA A 29 12.21 -27.24 45.91
C ALA A 29 12.61 -26.22 44.84
N THR A 30 12.21 -26.45 43.61
CA THR A 30 12.41 -25.58 42.45
C THR A 30 11.52 -24.33 42.53
N SER A 31 11.28 -23.83 43.76
CA SER A 31 10.44 -22.62 43.96
C SER A 31 11.10 -21.34 43.46
N ILE A 32 12.43 -21.37 43.21
CA ILE A 32 13.14 -20.17 42.72
C ILE A 32 12.98 -19.99 41.22
N GLU A 33 12.83 -21.07 40.45
CA GLU A 33 12.62 -20.97 38.99
C GLU A 33 11.26 -20.34 38.59
N GLN A 34 10.28 -20.38 39.48
CA GLN A 34 8.97 -19.76 39.23
C GLN A 34 8.95 -18.26 39.52
N SER A 35 10.00 -17.73 40.15
CA SER A 35 10.11 -16.29 40.45
C SER A 35 10.90 -15.48 39.42
N PHE A 36 11.34 -16.10 38.31
CA PHE A 36 11.96 -15.34 37.23
C PHE A 36 10.90 -14.47 36.56
N VAL A 37 10.97 -13.19 36.84
CA VAL A 37 10.17 -12.19 36.15
C VAL A 37 10.68 -12.11 34.71
N LYS A 38 9.86 -12.44 33.75
CA LYS A 38 10.17 -12.22 32.33
C LYS A 38 10.35 -10.72 32.14
N GLN A 39 11.54 -10.31 31.80
CA GLN A 39 11.80 -8.94 31.40
C GLN A 39 11.35 -8.79 29.96
N PHE A 40 10.31 -8.02 29.74
CA PHE A 40 9.80 -7.70 28.40
C PHE A 40 10.59 -6.53 27.83
N GLN A 41 10.87 -6.59 26.54
CA GLN A 41 11.48 -5.49 25.83
C GLN A 41 10.47 -4.35 25.76
N THR A 42 10.93 -3.11 26.00
CA THR A 42 10.06 -1.93 25.96
C THR A 42 9.75 -1.51 24.52
N GLU A 43 10.59 -1.93 23.57
CA GLU A 43 10.44 -1.63 22.15
C GLU A 43 9.49 -2.66 21.51
N VAL A 44 8.40 -2.17 20.95
CA VAL A 44 7.41 -2.98 20.24
C VAL A 44 7.71 -2.98 18.76
N HIS A 45 7.90 -4.19 18.20
CA HIS A 45 7.97 -4.35 16.76
C HIS A 45 6.55 -4.48 16.19
N GLU A 46 6.08 -3.43 15.53
CA GLU A 46 4.84 -3.50 14.75
C GLU A 46 5.07 -4.33 13.48
N SER A 47 4.10 -5.18 13.13
CA SER A 47 4.17 -5.96 11.90
C SER A 47 4.37 -5.06 10.68
N TYR A 48 5.22 -5.48 9.74
CA TYR A 48 5.47 -4.70 8.53
C TYR A 48 4.17 -4.38 7.80
N GLN A 49 3.89 -3.12 7.67
CA GLN A 49 2.71 -2.60 7.00
C GLN A 49 3.05 -1.33 6.21
N ARG A 50 2.20 -1.00 5.23
CA ARG A 50 2.36 0.23 4.49
C ARG A 50 1.99 1.42 5.37
N LEU A 51 2.95 2.31 5.56
CA LEU A 51 2.80 3.51 6.38
C LEU A 51 2.14 4.63 5.56
N GLY A 52 0.98 5.09 6.00
CA GLY A 52 0.26 6.21 5.40
C GLY A 52 -0.20 5.99 3.96
N SER A 53 -0.58 7.07 3.30
CA SER A 53 -0.96 7.10 1.88
C SER A 53 0.22 7.48 1.00
N LYS A 54 0.45 6.71 -0.08
CA LYS A 54 1.45 6.99 -1.12
C LYS A 54 0.86 7.74 -2.31
N LEU A 55 -0.43 7.56 -2.57
CA LEU A 55 -1.08 8.07 -3.77
C LEU A 55 -1.68 9.47 -3.60
N ARG A 56 -1.94 9.90 -2.37
CA ARG A 56 -2.52 11.21 -2.07
C ARG A 56 -1.78 12.39 -2.74
N PRO A 57 -0.44 12.48 -2.75
CA PRO A 57 0.27 13.57 -3.41
C PRO A 57 0.20 13.53 -4.94
N THR A 58 -0.20 12.41 -5.54
CA THR A 58 -0.26 12.21 -6.99
C THR A 58 -1.57 12.59 -7.63
N VAL A 59 -2.57 12.98 -6.84
CA VAL A 59 -3.92 13.33 -7.27
C VAL A 59 -4.26 14.78 -6.91
N ARG A 60 -5.33 15.31 -7.53
CA ARG A 60 -5.84 16.64 -7.21
C ARG A 60 -6.63 16.57 -5.90
N SER A 61 -6.06 17.08 -4.81
CA SER A 61 -6.70 17.08 -3.49
C SER A 61 -7.44 18.38 -3.20
N LYS A 62 -8.64 18.27 -2.60
CA LYS A 62 -9.42 19.38 -2.05
C LYS A 62 -9.70 19.09 -0.57
N THR A 63 -9.12 19.87 0.31
CA THR A 63 -9.24 19.72 1.76
C THR A 63 -10.27 20.67 2.35
N GLY A 64 -10.74 20.36 3.56
CA GLY A 64 -11.69 21.22 4.30
C GLY A 64 -13.09 21.26 3.67
N VAL A 65 -13.50 20.20 3.02
CA VAL A 65 -14.85 20.09 2.44
C VAL A 65 -15.89 20.02 3.55
N LYS A 66 -16.87 20.90 3.49
CA LYS A 66 -18.03 20.92 4.40
C LYS A 66 -19.24 20.36 3.65
N GLY A 67 -19.86 19.33 4.20
CA GLY A 67 -21.02 18.66 3.60
C GLY A 67 -20.71 17.22 3.17
N ALA A 68 -21.71 16.54 2.63
CA ALA A 68 -21.62 15.13 2.25
C ALA A 68 -20.89 14.89 0.91
N SER A 69 -20.75 15.93 0.08
CA SER A 69 -20.08 15.83 -1.21
C SER A 69 -19.40 17.15 -1.62
N THR A 70 -18.55 17.07 -2.62
CA THR A 70 -17.98 18.24 -3.30
C THR A 70 -17.97 18.01 -4.81
N VAL A 71 -17.92 19.10 -5.56
CA VAL A 71 -17.93 19.05 -7.03
C VAL A 71 -16.57 19.45 -7.56
N PHE A 72 -16.03 18.64 -8.46
CA PHE A 72 -14.91 18.96 -9.33
C PHE A 72 -15.44 19.36 -10.70
N GLN A 73 -14.93 20.44 -11.27
CA GLN A 73 -15.34 20.91 -12.60
C GLN A 73 -14.41 20.33 -13.66
N ARG A 74 -15.01 19.71 -14.68
CA ARG A 74 -14.38 19.34 -15.94
C ARG A 74 -14.89 20.30 -17.02
N VAL A 75 -14.00 20.78 -17.87
CA VAL A 75 -14.33 21.65 -18.99
C VAL A 75 -13.92 20.95 -20.27
N GLY A 76 -14.83 20.84 -21.22
CA GLY A 76 -14.61 20.20 -22.50
C GLY A 76 -13.60 20.94 -23.38
N LYS A 77 -13.15 20.27 -24.45
CA LYS A 77 -12.20 20.84 -25.43
C LYS A 77 -12.87 21.90 -26.27
N GLY A 78 -12.29 23.10 -26.34
CA GLY A 78 -12.79 24.18 -27.17
C GLY A 78 -12.21 24.15 -28.58
N VAL A 79 -12.99 24.55 -29.58
CA VAL A 79 -12.57 24.64 -30.98
C VAL A 79 -12.58 26.11 -31.42
N ALA A 80 -11.44 26.55 -31.98
CA ALA A 80 -11.36 27.90 -32.53
C ALA A 80 -12.07 27.99 -33.87
N GLY A 81 -12.89 29.00 -34.03
CA GLY A 81 -13.60 29.31 -35.27
C GLY A 81 -13.01 30.53 -35.98
N THR A 82 -13.13 30.59 -37.31
CA THR A 82 -12.75 31.75 -38.12
C THR A 82 -13.96 32.67 -38.34
N LYS A 83 -13.73 33.98 -38.35
CA LYS A 83 -14.78 34.94 -38.67
C LYS A 83 -14.45 35.70 -39.95
N ALA A 84 -15.49 36.04 -40.73
CA ALA A 84 -15.35 36.92 -41.87
C ALA A 84 -15.08 38.37 -41.40
N ARG A 85 -14.50 39.17 -42.30
CA ARG A 85 -14.31 40.61 -42.05
C ARG A 85 -15.66 41.29 -41.73
N HIS A 86 -15.74 41.98 -40.61
CA HIS A 86 -16.99 42.59 -40.07
C HIS A 86 -18.08 41.61 -39.61
N GLY A 87 -17.87 40.29 -39.67
CA GLY A 87 -18.82 39.29 -39.16
C GLY A 87 -18.81 39.17 -37.63
N ALA A 88 -19.79 38.50 -37.05
CA ALA A 88 -19.85 38.18 -35.64
C ALA A 88 -18.70 37.17 -35.26
N VAL A 89 -18.20 37.28 -34.06
CA VAL A 89 -17.21 36.31 -33.51
C VAL A 89 -17.96 34.98 -33.23
N PRO A 90 -17.48 33.85 -33.74
CA PRO A 90 -18.09 32.56 -33.42
C PRO A 90 -17.99 32.27 -31.93
N VAL A 91 -19.04 31.75 -31.35
CA VAL A 91 -19.10 31.37 -29.95
C VAL A 91 -18.56 29.94 -29.80
N MET A 92 -17.59 29.77 -28.90
CA MET A 92 -17.00 28.48 -28.60
C MET A 92 -17.74 27.81 -27.42
N ASN A 93 -18.92 27.37 -27.55
CA ASN A 93 -19.73 26.79 -26.46
C ASN A 93 -18.95 25.68 -25.75
N LEU A 94 -18.24 26.03 -24.67
CA LEU A 94 -17.54 25.07 -23.83
C LEU A 94 -18.55 24.30 -22.99
N GLU A 95 -18.45 22.98 -23.03
CA GLU A 95 -19.25 22.12 -22.18
C GLU A 95 -18.59 22.04 -20.78
N HIS A 96 -19.39 22.29 -19.74
CA HIS A 96 -19.01 22.21 -18.36
C HIS A 96 -19.70 21.01 -17.72
N GLU A 97 -18.90 20.05 -17.26
CA GLU A 97 -19.37 18.85 -16.59
C GLU A 97 -18.97 18.88 -15.11
N PRO A 98 -19.95 18.92 -14.19
CA PRO A 98 -19.69 18.79 -12.77
C PRO A 98 -19.55 17.31 -12.39
N VAL A 99 -18.41 16.94 -11.84
CA VAL A 99 -18.17 15.60 -11.28
C VAL A 99 -18.31 15.65 -9.77
N GLU A 100 -19.31 14.98 -9.24
CA GLU A 100 -19.57 14.94 -7.80
C GLU A 100 -18.72 13.87 -7.13
N CYS A 101 -18.07 14.25 -6.02
CA CYS A 101 -17.29 13.36 -5.18
C CYS A 101 -17.94 13.28 -3.79
N PHE A 102 -18.48 12.14 -3.45
CA PHE A 102 -19.09 11.87 -2.15
C PHE A 102 -18.03 11.55 -1.10
N LEU A 103 -18.21 12.10 0.11
CA LEU A 103 -17.39 11.75 1.26
C LEU A 103 -18.03 10.61 2.03
N ALA A 104 -17.18 9.73 2.56
CA ALA A 104 -17.57 8.69 3.49
C ALA A 104 -16.68 8.75 4.74
N ASP A 105 -17.26 8.39 5.87
CA ASP A 105 -16.58 8.40 7.15
C ASP A 105 -15.98 7.02 7.44
N TYR A 106 -14.72 7.01 7.82
CA TYR A 106 -13.96 5.80 8.13
C TYR A 106 -13.42 5.87 9.54
N TYR A 107 -13.52 4.76 10.24
CA TYR A 107 -13.10 4.61 11.63
C TYR A 107 -12.16 3.44 11.77
N ALA A 108 -11.14 3.61 12.60
CA ALA A 108 -10.21 2.55 13.00
C ALA A 108 -9.93 2.71 14.49
N GLY A 109 -10.67 1.97 15.31
CA GLY A 109 -10.58 2.06 16.76
C GLY A 109 -10.47 0.70 17.43
N ASP A 110 -9.85 0.68 18.62
CA ASP A 110 -9.72 -0.52 19.43
C ASP A 110 -9.83 -0.20 20.93
N TRP A 111 -10.09 -1.24 21.73
CA TRP A 111 -10.26 -1.18 23.16
C TRP A 111 -9.02 -1.64 23.91
N ILE A 112 -8.67 -0.92 24.99
CA ILE A 112 -7.58 -1.29 25.87
C ILE A 112 -8.16 -1.44 27.27
N ASP A 113 -8.15 -2.65 27.80
CA ASP A 113 -8.59 -2.92 29.16
C ASP A 113 -7.59 -2.34 30.18
N LYS A 114 -8.12 -1.73 31.24
CA LYS A 114 -7.31 -1.13 32.30
C LYS A 114 -6.38 -2.12 32.99
N LEU A 115 -6.81 -3.36 33.18
CA LEU A 115 -6.02 -4.37 33.82
C LEU A 115 -4.95 -4.96 32.89
N ASP A 116 -5.18 -4.94 31.59
CA ASP A 116 -4.18 -5.39 30.61
C ASP A 116 -3.06 -4.34 30.44
N GLU A 117 -3.41 -3.05 30.48
CA GLU A 117 -2.43 -1.95 30.52
C GLU A 117 -1.40 -2.13 31.65
N LEU A 118 -1.83 -2.66 32.82
CA LEU A 118 -0.91 -2.92 33.95
C LEU A 118 0.04 -4.09 33.74
N LYS A 119 -0.26 -4.99 32.80
CA LYS A 119 0.55 -6.17 32.48
C LYS A 119 1.55 -5.92 31.36
N ILE A 120 1.37 -4.85 30.62
CA ILE A 120 2.13 -4.49 29.44
C ILE A 120 3.19 -3.44 29.84
N ASN A 121 4.42 -3.58 29.30
CA ASN A 121 5.53 -2.69 29.62
C ASN A 121 5.78 -1.61 28.55
N HIS A 122 4.78 -1.31 27.70
CA HIS A 122 4.82 -0.29 26.66
C HIS A 122 3.50 0.46 26.58
N ASP A 123 3.49 1.62 25.91
CA ASP A 123 2.28 2.43 25.72
C ASP A 123 1.41 1.87 24.60
N GLU A 124 0.50 0.96 24.93
CA GLU A 124 -0.43 0.32 23.99
C GLU A 124 -1.34 1.35 23.31
N ARG A 125 -1.69 2.44 23.97
CA ARG A 125 -2.52 3.50 23.37
C ARG A 125 -1.82 4.16 22.17
N ALA A 126 -0.52 4.42 22.30
CA ALA A 126 0.27 4.98 21.20
C ALA A 126 0.39 3.98 20.03
N VAL A 127 0.58 2.69 20.32
CA VAL A 127 0.67 1.62 19.31
C VAL A 127 -0.63 1.53 18.53
N ILE A 128 -1.78 1.48 19.20
CA ILE A 128 -3.10 1.40 18.53
C ILE A 128 -3.40 2.68 17.74
N ALA A 129 -3.07 3.85 18.29
CA ALA A 129 -3.25 5.11 17.57
C ALA A 129 -2.46 5.15 16.27
N ASN A 130 -1.19 4.71 16.28
CA ASN A 130 -0.35 4.63 15.08
C ASN A 130 -0.89 3.60 14.08
N ALA A 131 -1.22 2.39 14.54
CA ALA A 131 -1.77 1.33 13.71
C ALA A 131 -3.07 1.77 13.01
N GLY A 132 -3.95 2.45 13.74
CA GLY A 132 -5.18 3.02 13.20
C GLY A 132 -4.94 4.12 12.17
N ALA A 133 -4.00 5.04 12.43
CA ALA A 133 -3.62 6.08 11.47
C ALA A 133 -3.05 5.47 10.17
N TYR A 134 -2.24 4.42 10.27
CA TYR A 134 -1.72 3.71 9.10
C TYR A 134 -2.82 2.97 8.33
N ALA A 135 -3.79 2.38 9.03
CA ALA A 135 -4.94 1.74 8.41
C ALA A 135 -5.78 2.73 7.60
N LEU A 136 -6.04 3.91 8.16
CA LEU A 136 -6.76 4.99 7.48
C LEU A 136 -5.97 5.54 6.27
N GLY A 137 -4.64 5.66 6.39
CA GLY A 137 -3.79 6.03 5.26
C GLY A 137 -3.83 5.01 4.12
N ARG A 138 -3.86 3.71 4.43
CA ARG A 138 -4.08 2.66 3.42
C ARG A 138 -5.45 2.77 2.76
N LYS A 139 -6.48 3.13 3.55
CA LYS A 139 -7.83 3.33 3.03
C LYS A 139 -7.90 4.49 2.03
N THR A 140 -7.14 5.56 2.25
CA THR A 140 -7.00 6.66 1.26
C THR A 140 -6.48 6.15 -0.08
N ASP A 141 -5.44 5.30 -0.07
CA ASP A 141 -4.92 4.71 -1.31
C ASP A 141 -5.95 3.80 -1.99
N GLU A 142 -6.71 3.02 -1.22
CA GLU A 142 -7.78 2.16 -1.77
C GLU A 142 -8.87 2.98 -2.46
N LEU A 143 -9.26 4.12 -1.90
CA LEU A 143 -10.23 5.02 -2.52
C LEU A 143 -9.73 5.59 -3.85
N ILE A 144 -8.46 5.99 -3.89
CA ILE A 144 -7.84 6.51 -5.11
C ILE A 144 -7.74 5.40 -6.17
N ILE A 145 -7.34 4.18 -5.78
CA ILE A 145 -7.29 3.03 -6.68
C ILE A 145 -8.69 2.68 -7.20
N ALA A 146 -9.72 2.70 -6.35
CA ALA A 146 -11.09 2.47 -6.79
C ALA A 146 -11.58 3.53 -7.79
N ALA A 147 -11.16 4.79 -7.65
CA ALA A 147 -11.43 5.84 -8.63
C ALA A 147 -10.69 5.61 -9.96
N LEU A 148 -9.45 5.08 -9.91
CA LEU A 148 -8.70 4.68 -11.10
C LEU A 148 -9.33 3.47 -11.80
N ASP A 149 -9.85 2.49 -11.03
CA ASP A 149 -10.56 1.31 -11.55
C ASP A 149 -11.85 1.70 -12.29
N ALA A 150 -12.47 2.82 -11.93
CA ALA A 150 -13.65 3.33 -12.58
C ALA A 150 -13.37 3.90 -13.98
N ALA A 151 -12.11 4.15 -14.34
CA ALA A 151 -11.72 4.56 -15.68
C ALA A 151 -11.89 3.38 -16.64
N SER A 152 -12.88 3.47 -17.53
CA SER A 152 -13.11 2.46 -18.56
C SER A 152 -12.16 2.72 -19.74
N ARG A 153 -10.94 2.20 -19.64
CA ARG A 153 -9.94 2.27 -20.72
C ARG A 153 -9.58 0.87 -21.21
N GLU A 154 -9.20 0.78 -22.49
CA GLU A 154 -8.67 -0.44 -23.04
C GLU A 154 -7.31 -0.78 -22.39
N ALA A 155 -7.17 -2.03 -21.96
CA ALA A 155 -5.91 -2.51 -21.46
C ALA A 155 -4.87 -2.51 -22.57
N VAL A 156 -3.73 -1.84 -22.32
CA VAL A 156 -2.57 -1.91 -23.20
C VAL A 156 -2.02 -3.34 -23.16
N GLY A 157 -2.27 -4.12 -24.18
CA GLY A 157 -1.81 -5.51 -24.20
C GLY A 157 -2.42 -6.35 -25.30
N ALA A 158 -3.73 -6.34 -25.44
CA ALA A 158 -4.42 -7.20 -26.39
C ALA A 158 -4.35 -6.74 -27.85
N GLY A 159 -4.09 -5.44 -28.11
CA GLY A 159 -4.11 -4.87 -29.47
C GLY A 159 -2.77 -4.85 -30.22
N ALA A 160 -1.65 -5.04 -29.56
CA ALA A 160 -0.31 -4.84 -30.13
C ALA A 160 0.52 -6.13 -30.33
N GLY A 161 -0.14 -7.30 -30.38
CA GLY A 161 0.54 -8.59 -30.46
C GLY A 161 1.26 -8.98 -29.17
N GLN A 162 0.96 -8.31 -28.08
CA GLN A 162 1.43 -8.64 -26.73
C GLN A 162 0.33 -9.40 -26.00
N THR A 163 0.68 -10.51 -25.37
CA THR A 163 -0.25 -11.31 -24.58
C THR A 163 -0.39 -10.77 -23.16
N ASP A 164 -1.60 -10.82 -22.63
CA ASP A 164 -1.82 -10.66 -21.21
C ASP A 164 -0.99 -11.71 -20.45
N GLY A 165 -0.18 -11.27 -19.49
CA GLY A 165 0.67 -12.18 -18.72
C GLY A 165 2.17 -12.12 -19.02
N ASP A 166 2.61 -11.51 -20.12
CA ASP A 166 4.04 -11.35 -20.46
C ASP A 166 4.79 -10.34 -19.56
N GLY A 167 4.12 -9.81 -18.53
CA GLY A 167 4.67 -8.79 -17.66
C GLY A 167 4.66 -7.38 -18.27
N LEU A 168 5.40 -6.45 -17.67
CA LEU A 168 5.50 -5.07 -18.15
C LEU A 168 6.69 -4.95 -19.12
N THR A 169 6.41 -5.05 -20.44
CA THR A 169 7.42 -4.94 -21.48
C THR A 169 7.63 -3.48 -21.92
N LYS A 170 8.80 -3.18 -22.49
CA LYS A 170 9.10 -1.86 -23.08
C LYS A 170 8.06 -1.45 -24.14
N GLN A 171 7.60 -2.40 -24.96
CA GLN A 171 6.60 -2.14 -26.00
C GLN A 171 5.26 -1.69 -25.43
N LYS A 172 4.78 -2.33 -24.34
CA LYS A 172 3.56 -1.92 -23.64
C LYS A 172 3.67 -0.50 -23.08
N ILE A 173 4.84 -0.16 -22.54
CA ILE A 173 5.10 1.18 -22.02
C ILE A 173 5.08 2.23 -23.12
N LEU A 174 5.73 1.96 -24.26
CA LEU A 174 5.76 2.87 -25.39
C LEU A 174 4.37 3.06 -26.01
N LEU A 175 3.56 1.98 -26.07
CA LEU A 175 2.18 2.08 -26.54
C LEU A 175 1.32 2.92 -25.59
N ALA A 176 1.45 2.70 -24.27
CA ALA A 176 0.75 3.54 -23.29
C ALA A 176 1.18 5.01 -23.37
N PHE A 177 2.48 5.27 -23.60
CA PHE A 177 3.00 6.61 -23.79
C PHE A 177 2.42 7.27 -25.05
N GLU A 178 2.32 6.53 -26.16
CA GLU A 178 1.69 6.97 -27.40
C GLU A 178 0.21 7.30 -27.23
N MET A 179 -0.53 6.44 -26.51
CA MET A 179 -1.96 6.68 -26.19
C MET A 179 -2.15 7.95 -25.36
N MET A 180 -1.30 8.19 -24.38
CA MET A 180 -1.31 9.40 -23.56
C MET A 180 -1.01 10.65 -24.39
N GLY A 181 -0.07 10.54 -25.34
CA GLY A 181 0.27 11.63 -26.26
C GLY A 181 -0.85 11.91 -27.25
N ALA A 182 -1.48 10.87 -27.81
CA ALA A 182 -2.60 10.99 -28.73
C ALA A 182 -3.86 11.59 -28.09
N ALA A 183 -4.02 11.43 -26.78
CA ALA A 183 -5.10 12.03 -26.00
C ALA A 183 -4.83 13.50 -25.60
N ASP A 184 -3.70 14.09 -26.03
CA ASP A 184 -3.27 15.46 -25.69
C ASP A 184 -3.08 15.68 -24.18
N ILE A 185 -2.73 14.63 -23.43
CA ILE A 185 -2.49 14.75 -21.98
C ILE A 185 -1.19 15.52 -21.76
N PRO A 186 -1.19 16.58 -20.93
CA PRO A 186 0.00 17.41 -20.72
C PRO A 186 1.21 16.63 -20.21
N ASP A 187 2.39 16.93 -20.76
CA ASP A 187 3.68 16.43 -20.28
C ASP A 187 4.36 17.51 -19.45
N ASP A 188 3.76 17.83 -18.32
CA ASP A 188 4.21 18.87 -17.38
C ASP A 188 4.95 18.30 -16.16
N GLY A 189 5.32 17.01 -16.23
CA GLY A 189 5.94 16.28 -15.13
C GLY A 189 4.95 15.86 -14.02
N GLN A 190 3.64 16.00 -14.24
CA GLN A 190 2.58 15.57 -13.31
C GLN A 190 1.88 14.29 -13.80
N ARG A 191 2.55 13.51 -14.64
CA ARG A 191 2.15 12.15 -14.99
C ARG A 191 2.68 11.17 -13.95
N PHE A 192 1.86 10.25 -13.54
CA PHE A 192 2.17 9.23 -12.53
C PHE A 192 1.86 7.84 -13.07
N ALA A 193 2.74 6.89 -12.79
CA ALA A 193 2.52 5.48 -13.09
C ALA A 193 2.62 4.66 -11.81
N VAL A 194 1.53 3.99 -11.46
CA VAL A 194 1.44 3.14 -10.27
C VAL A 194 1.41 1.70 -10.71
N ILE A 195 2.42 0.94 -10.31
CA ILE A 195 2.65 -0.43 -10.78
C ILE A 195 2.86 -1.40 -9.62
N GLY A 196 2.65 -2.69 -9.88
CA GLY A 196 2.93 -3.73 -8.89
C GLY A 196 4.43 -4.02 -8.75
N TRP A 197 4.80 -4.72 -7.69
CA TRP A 197 6.20 -5.07 -7.42
C TRP A 197 6.81 -5.99 -8.47
N LYS A 198 6.01 -6.89 -9.07
CA LYS A 198 6.47 -7.73 -10.19
C LYS A 198 6.79 -6.86 -11.40
N GLN A 199 5.89 -5.95 -11.75
CA GLN A 199 6.06 -5.02 -12.87
C GLN A 199 7.24 -4.05 -12.63
N TRP A 200 7.49 -3.69 -11.36
CA TRP A 200 8.70 -2.96 -11.00
C TRP A 200 9.98 -3.75 -11.30
N SER A 201 9.97 -5.06 -10.97
CA SER A 201 11.08 -5.94 -11.34
C SER A 201 11.27 -6.07 -12.85
N ASP A 202 10.17 -6.09 -13.62
CA ASP A 202 10.21 -6.10 -15.09
C ASP A 202 10.84 -4.80 -15.63
N LEU A 203 10.52 -3.63 -15.06
CA LEU A 203 11.14 -2.35 -15.41
C LEU A 203 12.65 -2.33 -15.20
N LEU A 204 13.12 -2.96 -14.11
CA LEU A 204 14.56 -3.04 -13.81
C LEU A 204 15.34 -3.88 -14.85
N GLN A 205 14.67 -4.69 -15.64
CA GLN A 205 15.28 -5.45 -16.73
C GLN A 205 15.40 -4.62 -18.02
N ILE A 206 14.76 -3.46 -18.09
CA ILE A 206 14.84 -2.56 -19.25
C ILE A 206 16.11 -1.71 -19.12
N PRO A 207 17.09 -1.82 -20.03
CA PRO A 207 18.38 -1.10 -19.92
C PRO A 207 18.20 0.42 -19.82
N GLU A 208 17.27 0.99 -20.57
CA GLU A 208 17.01 2.42 -20.59
C GLU A 208 16.41 2.95 -19.27
N PHE A 209 15.79 2.08 -18.50
CA PHE A 209 15.30 2.40 -17.16
C PHE A 209 16.36 2.18 -16.08
N ALA A 210 17.23 1.17 -16.27
CA ALA A 210 18.13 0.68 -15.23
C ALA A 210 19.55 1.23 -15.29
N ASN A 211 20.06 1.60 -16.47
CA ASN A 211 21.46 1.98 -16.64
C ASN A 211 21.73 3.46 -16.35
N ALA A 212 22.83 3.72 -15.66
CA ALA A 212 23.32 5.06 -15.33
C ALA A 212 23.62 5.91 -16.56
N GLU A 213 24.03 5.30 -17.69
CA GLU A 213 24.31 6.00 -18.94
C GLU A 213 23.10 6.76 -19.50
N TYR A 214 21.87 6.25 -19.21
CA TYR A 214 20.64 6.87 -19.72
C TYR A 214 19.98 7.83 -18.71
N ILE A 215 20.29 7.71 -17.41
CA ILE A 215 19.49 8.36 -16.36
C ILE A 215 20.34 9.24 -15.44
N GLY A 216 21.66 9.01 -15.40
CA GLY A 216 22.56 9.60 -14.41
C GLY A 216 22.63 8.80 -13.10
N ASP A 217 23.73 8.99 -12.38
CA ASP A 217 24.11 8.15 -11.23
C ASP A 217 23.22 8.36 -10.00
N ASP A 218 22.66 9.55 -9.85
CA ASP A 218 21.86 9.92 -8.66
C ASP A 218 20.44 9.37 -8.68
N GLU A 219 19.96 8.93 -9.83
CA GLU A 219 18.60 8.46 -10.03
C GLU A 219 18.44 6.95 -10.24
N LEU A 220 19.48 6.14 -9.95
CA LEU A 220 19.45 4.70 -10.16
C LEU A 220 18.35 4.02 -9.29
N PRO A 221 17.51 3.16 -9.90
CA PRO A 221 16.35 2.58 -9.20
C PRO A 221 16.70 1.63 -8.05
N TRP A 222 17.89 1.05 -8.04
CA TRP A 222 18.34 0.14 -6.96
C TRP A 222 18.97 0.83 -5.75
N LYS A 223 19.17 2.15 -5.78
CA LYS A 223 19.52 2.93 -4.57
C LYS A 223 18.39 3.02 -3.54
N GLY A 224 17.24 2.43 -3.84
CA GLY A 224 16.05 2.35 -3.00
C GLY A 224 14.81 2.06 -3.82
N THR A 225 13.73 1.60 -3.18
CA THR A 225 12.43 1.35 -3.80
C THR A 225 11.58 2.61 -3.88
N GLN A 226 12.21 3.76 -4.07
CA GLN A 226 11.52 5.04 -4.18
C GLN A 226 11.01 5.24 -5.61
N ALA A 227 10.03 6.14 -5.73
CA ALA A 227 9.51 6.58 -7.01
C ALA A 227 10.61 7.15 -7.89
N LYS A 228 10.61 6.81 -9.19
CA LYS A 228 11.60 7.23 -10.16
C LYS A 228 10.95 7.90 -11.35
N ARG A 229 11.60 8.95 -11.89
CA ARG A 229 11.15 9.63 -13.11
C ARG A 229 11.74 8.96 -14.35
N TRP A 230 10.88 8.64 -15.30
CA TRP A 230 11.22 8.13 -16.62
C TRP A 230 10.10 8.47 -17.62
N LEU A 231 10.43 8.86 -18.84
CA LEU A 231 9.47 9.32 -19.86
C LEU A 231 8.51 10.41 -19.33
N GLY A 232 9.04 11.43 -18.64
CA GLY A 232 8.22 12.51 -18.06
C GLY A 232 7.30 12.09 -16.91
N THR A 233 7.29 10.80 -16.55
CA THR A 233 6.37 10.20 -15.59
C THR A 233 7.09 9.76 -14.33
N LEU A 234 6.45 9.91 -13.19
CA LEU A 234 6.91 9.39 -11.91
C LEU A 234 6.36 7.97 -11.70
N TRP A 235 7.26 6.99 -11.77
CA TRP A 235 6.94 5.56 -11.57
C TRP A 235 7.07 5.19 -10.10
N MET A 236 6.06 4.54 -9.55
CA MET A 236 6.07 4.12 -8.14
C MET A 236 5.48 2.72 -7.94
N PRO A 237 6.14 1.87 -7.13
CA PRO A 237 5.61 0.56 -6.79
C PRO A 237 4.56 0.66 -5.69
N HIS A 238 3.45 -0.05 -5.88
CA HIS A 238 2.37 -0.12 -4.90
C HIS A 238 1.88 -1.56 -4.72
N SER A 239 1.62 -1.96 -3.45
CA SER A 239 1.22 -3.34 -3.12
C SER A 239 -0.29 -3.58 -3.17
N GLY A 240 -1.10 -2.52 -3.02
CA GLY A 240 -2.56 -2.60 -2.90
C GLY A 240 -3.32 -2.44 -4.21
N LEU A 241 -2.69 -2.67 -5.38
CA LEU A 241 -3.35 -2.57 -6.67
C LEU A 241 -4.32 -3.72 -6.90
N THR A 242 -5.40 -3.45 -7.62
CA THR A 242 -6.47 -4.40 -7.94
C THR A 242 -5.94 -5.59 -8.73
N LEU A 243 -6.40 -6.79 -8.34
CA LEU A 243 -6.11 -8.05 -9.00
C LEU A 243 -7.32 -8.54 -9.78
N ASN A 244 -7.10 -8.95 -11.02
CA ASN A 244 -8.06 -9.67 -11.83
C ASN A 244 -7.48 -11.06 -12.16
N GLY A 245 -7.87 -12.07 -11.38
CA GLY A 245 -7.26 -13.39 -11.45
C GLY A 245 -5.77 -13.34 -11.08
N THR A 246 -4.91 -13.67 -12.03
CA THR A 246 -3.45 -13.62 -11.88
C THR A 246 -2.83 -12.30 -12.36
N LEU A 247 -3.63 -11.46 -13.00
CA LEU A 247 -3.19 -10.19 -13.56
C LEU A 247 -3.36 -9.07 -12.54
N ARG A 248 -2.43 -8.14 -12.51
CA ARG A 248 -2.48 -6.94 -11.67
C ARG A 248 -2.67 -5.73 -12.55
N TYR A 249 -3.69 -4.92 -12.24
CA TYR A 249 -3.89 -3.66 -12.90
C TYR A 249 -2.79 -2.68 -12.53
N CYS A 250 -2.26 -1.99 -13.53
CA CYS A 250 -1.29 -0.92 -13.41
C CYS A 250 -1.88 0.31 -14.07
N TYR A 251 -1.71 1.48 -13.45
CA TYR A 251 -2.35 2.70 -13.90
C TYR A 251 -1.30 3.72 -14.29
N TRP A 252 -1.53 4.38 -15.40
CA TRP A 252 -0.75 5.53 -15.83
C TRP A 252 -1.71 6.70 -16.01
N TYR A 253 -1.57 7.74 -15.21
CA TYR A 253 -2.54 8.83 -15.17
C TYR A 253 -1.89 10.19 -14.95
N HIS A 254 -2.63 11.24 -15.30
CA HIS A 254 -2.27 12.61 -15.00
C HIS A 254 -2.94 13.07 -13.70
N ARG A 255 -2.27 13.92 -12.93
CA ARG A 255 -2.72 14.40 -11.61
C ARG A 255 -4.15 14.95 -11.60
N THR A 256 -4.54 15.63 -12.66
CA THR A 256 -5.88 16.26 -12.75
C THR A 256 -7.01 15.28 -13.06
N ALA A 257 -6.68 14.07 -13.49
CA ALA A 257 -7.67 13.05 -13.84
C ALA A 257 -8.46 12.52 -12.63
N ILE A 258 -7.83 12.52 -11.44
CA ILE A 258 -8.43 12.01 -10.21
C ILE A 258 -8.58 13.15 -9.20
N GLY A 259 -9.78 13.27 -8.63
CA GLY A 259 -10.10 14.15 -7.51
C GLY A 259 -10.15 13.40 -6.19
N HIS A 260 -9.48 13.92 -5.18
CA HIS A 260 -9.55 13.43 -3.80
C HIS A 260 -10.10 14.52 -2.90
N ALA A 261 -11.22 14.27 -2.26
CA ALA A 261 -11.90 15.19 -1.35
C ALA A 261 -11.65 14.77 0.11
N VAL A 262 -11.31 15.72 0.95
CA VAL A 262 -11.07 15.51 2.37
C VAL A 262 -11.96 16.45 3.17
N GLY A 263 -12.90 15.89 3.92
CA GLY A 263 -13.72 16.62 4.89
C GLY A 263 -13.02 16.77 6.23
N ALA A 264 -12.56 15.65 6.77
CA ALA A 264 -11.77 15.60 7.99
C ALA A 264 -10.50 14.78 7.76
N GLU A 265 -9.36 15.34 8.10
CA GLU A 265 -8.08 14.62 8.19
C GLU A 265 -8.15 13.57 9.31
N VAL A 266 -7.17 12.68 9.34
CA VAL A 266 -7.07 11.68 10.41
C VAL A 266 -6.99 12.38 11.76
N GLN A 267 -7.97 12.10 12.61
CA GLN A 267 -8.05 12.58 13.99
C GLN A 267 -8.09 11.38 14.93
N THR A 268 -7.33 11.45 16.01
CA THR A 268 -7.29 10.41 17.04
C THR A 268 -7.95 10.95 18.29
N ASP A 269 -8.92 10.22 18.83
CA ASP A 269 -9.56 10.49 20.10
C ASP A 269 -9.37 9.31 21.05
N ILE A 270 -8.99 9.58 22.30
CA ILE A 270 -8.76 8.58 23.34
C ILE A 270 -9.70 8.88 24.51
N THR A 271 -10.69 8.01 24.68
CA THR A 271 -11.77 8.24 25.66
C THR A 271 -11.83 7.08 26.66
N TRP A 272 -11.99 7.42 27.94
CA TRP A 272 -12.25 6.46 29.00
C TRP A 272 -13.72 6.08 29.07
N HIS A 273 -14.02 4.79 29.07
CA HIS A 273 -15.35 4.25 29.21
C HIS A 273 -15.49 3.48 30.55
N GLY A 274 -16.09 4.11 31.55
CA GLY A 274 -16.23 3.54 32.87
C GLY A 274 -17.06 2.24 32.93
N GLU A 275 -18.07 2.12 32.07
CA GLU A 275 -18.91 0.91 31.96
C GLU A 275 -18.13 -0.34 31.52
N ARG A 276 -17.05 -0.14 30.75
CA ARG A 276 -16.19 -1.21 30.21
C ARG A 276 -14.86 -1.33 30.95
N ALA A 277 -14.58 -0.41 31.86
CA ALA A 277 -13.29 -0.27 32.54
C ALA A 277 -12.10 -0.28 31.55
N ALA A 278 -12.30 0.34 30.36
CA ALA A 278 -11.38 0.32 29.25
C ALA A 278 -11.24 1.69 28.58
N TRP A 279 -10.10 1.94 27.96
CA TRP A 279 -9.87 3.05 27.05
C TRP A 279 -10.32 2.66 25.64
N PHE A 280 -10.96 3.57 24.95
CA PHE A 280 -11.22 3.45 23.53
C PHE A 280 -10.34 4.44 22.77
N VAL A 281 -9.47 3.90 21.92
CA VAL A 281 -8.64 4.68 21.00
C VAL A 281 -9.33 4.64 19.65
N ASN A 282 -9.84 5.79 19.19
CA ASN A 282 -10.56 5.89 17.93
C ASN A 282 -9.82 6.82 16.97
N ASN A 283 -9.49 6.32 15.81
CA ASN A 283 -9.01 7.12 14.69
C ASN A 283 -10.13 7.28 13.68
N MET A 284 -10.39 8.49 13.24
CA MET A 284 -11.47 8.81 12.33
C MET A 284 -10.99 9.71 11.19
N MET A 285 -11.59 9.57 10.02
CA MET A 285 -11.39 10.44 8.87
C MET A 285 -12.63 10.49 7.99
N SER A 286 -12.82 11.59 7.24
CA SER A 286 -13.88 11.73 6.24
C SER A 286 -13.27 12.09 4.90
N GLN A 287 -13.36 11.19 3.91
CA GLN A 287 -12.73 11.39 2.59
C GLN A 287 -13.49 10.65 1.49
N GLY A 288 -13.23 11.07 0.25
CA GLY A 288 -13.73 10.43 -0.95
C GLY A 288 -12.79 10.65 -2.13
N ALA A 289 -12.89 9.80 -3.15
CA ALA A 289 -12.18 10.00 -4.40
C ALA A 289 -13.13 9.80 -5.57
N ALA A 290 -12.92 10.53 -6.65
CA ALA A 290 -13.73 10.44 -7.88
C ALA A 290 -12.85 10.59 -9.11
N LEU A 291 -13.21 9.89 -10.17
CA LEU A 291 -12.64 10.05 -11.50
C LEU A 291 -13.21 11.31 -12.14
N ILE A 292 -12.35 12.31 -12.43
CA ILE A 292 -12.75 13.58 -13.04
C ILE A 292 -12.70 13.45 -14.56
N ASP A 293 -11.58 12.95 -15.08
CA ASP A 293 -11.37 12.83 -16.52
C ASP A 293 -10.87 11.42 -16.89
N PRO A 294 -11.75 10.60 -17.50
CA PRO A 294 -11.35 9.25 -17.90
C PRO A 294 -10.34 9.24 -19.05
N GLU A 295 -10.19 10.34 -19.82
CA GLU A 295 -9.16 10.42 -20.85
C GLU A 295 -7.75 10.55 -20.25
N GLY A 296 -7.65 10.98 -18.99
CA GLY A 296 -6.40 11.19 -18.30
C GLY A 296 -5.85 9.98 -17.54
N VAL A 297 -6.48 8.79 -17.67
CA VAL A 297 -6.09 7.54 -16.99
C VAL A 297 -5.75 6.45 -18.00
#